data_6bdebe25fcb8687c5a6d4b1052f890c8
#
_entry.id   6bdebe25fcb8687c5a6d4b1052f890c8
#
_cell.length_a   1.000
_cell.length_b   1.000
_cell.length_c   1.000
_cell.angle_alpha   90.00
_cell.angle_beta   90.00
_cell.angle_gamma   90.00
#
_symmetry.space_group_name_H-M   'P 1'
#
loop_
_entity.id
_entity.type
_entity.pdbx_description
1 polymer ?
#
loop_
_entity_poly.entity_id
_entity_poly.type
_entity_poly.pdbx_seq_one_letter_code
_entity_poly.pdbx_strand_id
1 'polypeptide(L)'
;MLTDPESFDFGKWEQCMKEVLDQTPELLLTEGDRQGEPVLRAEIADYLYHVRGVVCNQDQVIISAGAQQLINHLARILKLMDIEHVCTEYPGYMPVRSILRDWGFSISNIPVRDDGLAIEKLPTNIRTAAYVCPHSQFPTGAVMPVSNQYLLLDWAEENDSLIIEDDYNSALRTSADSPPTLQGLDSGKRVVYMGTFSPTLFPAVRISYMVLPESMVELFNRIKDEYDQTCSKTEQLTLARFMHNGFFQENLDRVRKLYAEKLSIIINTIEEIDGNGSFITVGNPLPVTNVTLKIDTHARTICLGSSGEVRSEEILNEMTNRMIESAAALGIKVRGVNQMHHDGQIYLPLSYDQIPTAQLADAVSDLVQSFKSVLMKGGLDIPCVYEVIRLTDGKPQFLPEHYARLENSLGAIGKPVPFSCETLGQSIAELAEEGQVKDHNIKLEVDLSGHGMLYMNPTHYPSREQYAEGVRTELFHGERKNPHIKMMDQALRDATDAAIKAHDLYEVILVDRKGQITEGSRSNVFFIKNGELYTSPLKQVLPGVTRDKIIEIVKGKGIAVHEDPIPASSVADFDAAFISGTSPKVLPIASLGDVTYDVNDPLLRRLMDWYDEAFVSQAK
;
A
#
# COMPACT_ATOMS: atom_id res chain seq x y z
N MET A 1 -3.91 -12.36 -18.26
CA MET A 1 -4.42 -12.63 -16.92
C MET A 1 -4.76 -14.10 -16.90
N LEU A 2 -4.08 -14.90 -16.09
CA LEU A 2 -4.44 -16.31 -15.90
C LEU A 2 -5.34 -16.33 -14.68
N THR A 3 -6.59 -16.74 -14.81
CA THR A 3 -7.41 -17.13 -13.66
C THR A 3 -6.92 -18.47 -13.13
N ASP A 4 -7.22 -18.77 -11.88
CA ASP A 4 -6.92 -20.07 -11.29
C ASP A 4 -7.51 -21.18 -12.18
N PRO A 5 -6.71 -22.17 -12.62
CA PRO A 5 -7.19 -23.28 -13.43
C PRO A 5 -8.35 -24.05 -12.77
N GLU A 6 -8.45 -24.03 -11.44
CA GLU A 6 -9.52 -24.68 -10.68
C GLU A 6 -10.84 -23.89 -10.74
N SER A 7 -10.81 -22.64 -11.20
CA SER A 7 -12.01 -21.77 -11.20
C SER A 7 -13.03 -22.13 -12.28
N PHE A 8 -12.66 -22.85 -13.34
CA PHE A 8 -13.56 -23.12 -14.47
C PHE A 8 -13.38 -24.51 -15.08
N ASP A 9 -14.51 -25.17 -15.34
CA ASP A 9 -14.55 -26.49 -16.01
C ASP A 9 -14.74 -26.32 -17.54
N PHE A 10 -13.62 -26.28 -18.24
CA PHE A 10 -13.62 -26.17 -19.70
C PHE A 10 -14.26 -27.37 -20.41
N GLY A 11 -14.32 -28.56 -19.77
CA GLY A 11 -14.98 -29.74 -20.36
C GLY A 11 -16.48 -29.53 -20.52
N LYS A 12 -17.15 -28.92 -19.52
CA LYS A 12 -18.57 -28.58 -19.63
C LYS A 12 -18.83 -27.47 -20.67
N TRP A 13 -17.91 -26.50 -20.77
CA TRP A 13 -17.99 -25.46 -21.80
C TRP A 13 -17.83 -26.03 -23.21
N GLU A 14 -16.86 -26.93 -23.41
CA GLU A 14 -16.64 -27.65 -24.67
C GLU A 14 -17.88 -28.45 -25.07
N GLN A 15 -18.50 -29.18 -24.13
CA GLN A 15 -19.73 -29.90 -24.34
C GLN A 15 -20.84 -28.97 -24.88
N CYS A 16 -21.10 -27.84 -24.23
CA CYS A 16 -22.11 -26.87 -24.64
C CYS A 16 -21.81 -26.28 -26.03
N MET A 17 -20.55 -25.95 -26.30
CA MET A 17 -20.11 -25.44 -27.60
C MET A 17 -20.35 -26.47 -28.70
N LYS A 18 -20.03 -27.73 -28.44
CA LYS A 18 -20.29 -28.82 -29.38
C LYS A 18 -21.79 -29.01 -29.65
N GLU A 19 -22.61 -28.93 -28.61
CA GLU A 19 -24.08 -28.97 -28.78
C GLU A 19 -24.58 -27.85 -29.71
N VAL A 20 -24.05 -26.61 -29.57
CA VAL A 20 -24.39 -25.49 -30.45
C VAL A 20 -23.98 -25.76 -31.89
N LEU A 21 -22.77 -26.28 -32.12
CA LEU A 21 -22.25 -26.58 -33.46
C LEU A 21 -23.01 -27.73 -34.15
N ASP A 22 -23.41 -28.75 -33.39
CA ASP A 22 -24.06 -29.96 -33.93
C ASP A 22 -25.58 -29.78 -34.10
N GLN A 23 -26.25 -29.02 -33.21
CA GLN A 23 -27.72 -28.96 -33.17
C GLN A 23 -28.30 -27.71 -33.84
N THR A 24 -27.56 -26.61 -33.93
CA THR A 24 -28.04 -25.33 -34.45
C THR A 24 -27.05 -24.63 -35.39
N PRO A 25 -26.40 -25.37 -36.32
CA PRO A 25 -25.39 -24.78 -37.20
C PRO A 25 -25.96 -23.67 -38.13
N GLU A 26 -27.22 -23.73 -38.47
CA GLU A 26 -27.90 -22.73 -39.30
C GLU A 26 -27.97 -21.35 -38.63
N LEU A 27 -28.03 -21.28 -37.30
CA LEU A 27 -27.99 -20.00 -36.55
C LEU A 27 -26.65 -19.30 -36.74
N LEU A 28 -25.57 -20.06 -36.92
CA LEU A 28 -24.22 -19.52 -37.10
C LEU A 28 -23.97 -18.98 -38.51
N LEU A 29 -24.86 -19.25 -39.45
CA LEU A 29 -24.83 -18.74 -40.83
C LEU A 29 -25.51 -17.36 -40.95
N THR A 30 -26.05 -16.83 -39.86
CA THR A 30 -26.71 -15.53 -39.81
C THR A 30 -25.95 -14.59 -38.87
N GLU A 31 -26.05 -13.30 -39.12
CA GLU A 31 -25.50 -12.30 -38.19
C GLU A 31 -26.10 -12.42 -36.79
N GLY A 32 -25.34 -12.00 -35.75
CA GLY A 32 -25.82 -11.94 -34.38
C GLY A 32 -26.88 -10.85 -34.20
N ASP A 33 -27.84 -11.08 -33.31
CA ASP A 33 -28.76 -10.03 -32.88
C ASP A 33 -27.98 -8.86 -32.25
N ARG A 34 -28.23 -7.66 -32.72
CA ARG A 34 -27.47 -6.45 -32.31
C ARG A 34 -27.62 -6.12 -30.81
N GLN A 35 -28.73 -6.55 -30.21
CA GLN A 35 -28.97 -6.46 -28.77
C GLN A 35 -28.33 -7.60 -27.97
N GLY A 36 -27.92 -8.67 -28.66
CA GLY A 36 -27.48 -9.97 -28.11
C GLY A 36 -28.51 -11.06 -28.37
N GLU A 37 -28.06 -12.32 -28.43
CA GLU A 37 -28.89 -13.45 -28.78
C GLU A 37 -30.11 -13.59 -27.85
N PRO A 38 -31.35 -13.68 -28.35
CA PRO A 38 -32.57 -13.69 -27.54
C PRO A 38 -32.58 -14.78 -26.46
N VAL A 39 -32.05 -15.97 -26.80
CA VAL A 39 -31.97 -17.08 -25.84
C VAL A 39 -31.06 -16.77 -24.66
N LEU A 40 -29.95 -16.06 -24.88
CA LEU A 40 -29.05 -15.66 -23.80
C LEU A 40 -29.68 -14.52 -22.97
N ARG A 41 -30.33 -13.56 -23.60
CA ARG A 41 -31.03 -12.48 -22.90
C ARG A 41 -32.14 -13.02 -21.99
N ALA A 42 -32.85 -14.06 -22.41
CA ALA A 42 -33.86 -14.73 -21.57
C ALA A 42 -33.23 -15.43 -20.35
N GLU A 43 -32.16 -16.19 -20.55
CA GLU A 43 -31.43 -16.85 -19.44
C GLU A 43 -30.84 -15.84 -18.47
N ILE A 44 -30.30 -14.70 -18.95
CA ILE A 44 -29.81 -13.62 -18.10
C ILE A 44 -30.94 -13.00 -17.27
N ALA A 45 -32.09 -12.70 -17.87
CA ALA A 45 -33.22 -12.12 -17.17
C ALA A 45 -33.74 -13.05 -16.06
N ASP A 46 -33.83 -14.34 -16.31
CA ASP A 46 -34.24 -15.35 -15.34
C ASP A 46 -33.23 -15.48 -14.20
N TYR A 47 -31.93 -15.57 -14.50
CA TYR A 47 -30.84 -15.58 -13.53
C TYR A 47 -30.88 -14.36 -12.63
N LEU A 48 -31.00 -13.16 -13.19
CA LEU A 48 -31.00 -11.90 -12.47
C LEU A 48 -32.19 -11.79 -11.51
N TYR A 49 -33.35 -12.22 -11.94
CA TYR A 49 -34.55 -12.24 -11.09
C TYR A 49 -34.35 -13.13 -9.86
N HIS A 50 -33.89 -14.37 -10.06
CA HIS A 50 -33.77 -15.35 -8.97
C HIS A 50 -32.58 -15.11 -8.05
N VAL A 51 -31.47 -14.60 -8.56
CA VAL A 51 -30.23 -14.49 -7.79
C VAL A 51 -29.98 -13.08 -7.26
N ARG A 52 -30.41 -12.06 -8.01
CA ARG A 52 -30.12 -10.65 -7.67
C ARG A 52 -31.35 -9.82 -7.35
N GLY A 53 -32.54 -10.33 -7.60
CA GLY A 53 -33.79 -9.58 -7.41
C GLY A 53 -33.97 -8.44 -8.42
N VAL A 54 -33.24 -8.48 -9.56
CA VAL A 54 -33.40 -7.51 -10.64
C VAL A 54 -34.67 -7.80 -11.41
N VAL A 55 -35.53 -6.80 -11.56
CA VAL A 55 -36.83 -6.93 -12.24
C VAL A 55 -36.69 -6.47 -13.67
N CYS A 56 -36.63 -7.42 -14.62
CA CYS A 56 -36.54 -7.12 -16.03
C CYS A 56 -37.10 -8.25 -16.89
N ASN A 57 -37.37 -7.95 -18.16
CA ASN A 57 -37.63 -8.95 -19.22
C ASN A 57 -36.47 -8.96 -20.21
N GLN A 58 -36.43 -9.96 -21.09
CA GLN A 58 -35.36 -10.13 -22.07
C GLN A 58 -35.16 -8.94 -23.03
N ASP A 59 -36.18 -8.12 -23.27
CA ASP A 59 -36.11 -6.98 -24.20
C ASP A 59 -35.41 -5.76 -23.58
N GLN A 60 -35.24 -5.76 -22.26
CA GLN A 60 -34.48 -4.76 -21.51
C GLN A 60 -32.98 -5.12 -21.40
N VAL A 61 -32.60 -6.37 -21.68
CA VAL A 61 -31.23 -6.87 -21.58
C VAL A 61 -30.45 -6.59 -22.87
N ILE A 62 -29.30 -5.93 -22.73
CA ILE A 62 -28.36 -5.64 -23.82
C ILE A 62 -27.04 -6.33 -23.53
N ILE A 63 -26.50 -7.08 -24.50
CA ILE A 63 -25.26 -7.84 -24.38
C ILE A 63 -24.16 -7.17 -25.19
N SER A 64 -22.94 -7.08 -24.68
CA SER A 64 -21.79 -6.54 -25.39
C SER A 64 -20.44 -7.07 -24.84
N ALA A 65 -19.36 -6.86 -25.62
CA ALA A 65 -18.02 -7.33 -25.29
C ALA A 65 -17.36 -6.49 -24.20
N GLY A 66 -17.87 -6.64 -22.97
CA GLY A 66 -17.36 -5.98 -21.77
C GLY A 66 -18.06 -4.65 -21.46
N ALA A 67 -17.95 -4.23 -20.19
CA ALA A 67 -18.63 -3.06 -19.64
C ALA A 67 -18.31 -1.75 -20.38
N GLN A 68 -17.11 -1.58 -20.92
CA GLN A 68 -16.73 -0.34 -21.62
C GLN A 68 -17.57 -0.12 -22.89
N GLN A 69 -17.89 -1.19 -23.63
CA GLN A 69 -18.75 -1.07 -24.81
C GLN A 69 -20.20 -0.74 -24.40
N LEU A 70 -20.69 -1.33 -23.31
CA LEU A 70 -22.01 -1.00 -22.77
C LEU A 70 -22.11 0.47 -22.36
N ILE A 71 -21.05 1.01 -21.71
CA ILE A 71 -20.97 2.43 -21.35
C ILE A 71 -20.97 3.34 -22.58
N ASN A 72 -20.35 2.94 -23.71
CA ASN A 72 -20.44 3.71 -24.96
C ASN A 72 -21.88 3.78 -25.48
N HIS A 73 -22.61 2.66 -25.47
CA HIS A 73 -24.03 2.66 -25.86
C HIS A 73 -24.87 3.50 -24.89
N LEU A 74 -24.63 3.36 -23.58
CA LEU A 74 -25.34 4.13 -22.57
C LEU A 74 -25.05 5.64 -22.68
N ALA A 75 -23.81 6.03 -22.93
CA ALA A 75 -23.43 7.44 -23.13
C ALA A 75 -24.23 8.08 -24.27
N ARG A 76 -24.42 7.36 -25.38
CA ARG A 76 -25.26 7.82 -26.48
C ARG A 76 -26.74 7.97 -26.07
N ILE A 77 -27.28 7.01 -25.33
CA ILE A 77 -28.66 7.06 -24.83
C ILE A 77 -28.84 8.27 -23.89
N LEU A 78 -27.90 8.49 -22.96
CA LEU A 78 -27.92 9.64 -22.06
C LEU A 78 -27.92 10.97 -22.81
N LYS A 79 -27.14 11.09 -23.90
CA LYS A 79 -27.17 12.27 -24.79
C LYS A 79 -28.53 12.46 -25.47
N LEU A 80 -29.18 11.37 -25.89
CA LEU A 80 -30.56 11.44 -26.45
C LEU A 80 -31.63 11.84 -25.40
N MET A 81 -31.29 11.72 -24.11
CA MET A 81 -32.12 12.15 -22.99
C MET A 81 -31.77 13.55 -22.49
N ASP A 82 -30.92 14.30 -23.20
CA ASP A 82 -30.42 15.62 -22.81
C ASP A 82 -29.71 15.63 -21.44
N ILE A 83 -29.10 14.52 -21.04
CA ILE A 83 -28.23 14.45 -19.86
C ILE A 83 -26.82 14.83 -20.29
N GLU A 84 -26.31 15.94 -19.72
CA GLU A 84 -24.98 16.49 -20.04
C GLU A 84 -23.98 16.32 -18.89
N HIS A 85 -24.45 15.90 -17.72
CA HIS A 85 -23.67 15.80 -16.52
C HIS A 85 -23.74 14.40 -15.91
N VAL A 86 -22.58 13.86 -15.48
CA VAL A 86 -22.49 12.57 -14.80
C VAL A 86 -21.66 12.68 -13.53
N CYS A 87 -22.16 12.11 -12.45
CA CYS A 87 -21.45 11.93 -11.20
C CYS A 87 -20.77 10.56 -11.18
N THR A 88 -19.52 10.49 -10.75
CA THR A 88 -18.79 9.23 -10.58
C THR A 88 -18.14 9.16 -9.21
N GLU A 89 -18.03 7.98 -8.67
CA GLU A 89 -17.29 7.71 -7.44
C GLU A 89 -15.82 8.13 -7.56
N TYR A 90 -15.28 8.67 -6.45
CA TYR A 90 -13.89 9.06 -6.36
C TYR A 90 -13.29 8.72 -4.97
N PRO A 91 -12.25 7.83 -4.91
CA PRO A 91 -11.68 7.11 -6.06
C PRO A 91 -12.69 6.15 -6.71
N GLY A 92 -12.49 5.79 -7.99
CA GLY A 92 -13.42 4.95 -8.73
C GLY A 92 -12.85 4.35 -10.02
N TYR A 93 -13.67 3.63 -10.78
CA TYR A 93 -13.25 2.92 -11.99
C TYR A 93 -12.99 3.90 -13.15
N MET A 94 -11.71 4.21 -13.37
CA MET A 94 -11.24 5.21 -14.33
C MET A 94 -11.73 5.05 -15.78
N PRO A 95 -11.81 3.84 -16.36
CA PRO A 95 -12.24 3.69 -17.75
C PRO A 95 -13.62 4.27 -18.06
N VAL A 96 -14.56 4.19 -17.12
CA VAL A 96 -15.90 4.80 -17.27
C VAL A 96 -15.80 6.32 -17.38
N ARG A 97 -15.01 6.96 -16.50
CA ARG A 97 -14.79 8.41 -16.54
C ARG A 97 -14.16 8.87 -17.86
N SER A 98 -13.20 8.11 -18.36
CA SER A 98 -12.54 8.42 -19.63
C SER A 98 -13.52 8.37 -20.78
N ILE A 99 -14.32 7.30 -20.90
CA ILE A 99 -15.33 7.15 -21.95
C ILE A 99 -16.36 8.30 -21.89
N LEU A 100 -16.89 8.59 -20.69
CA LEU A 100 -17.88 9.65 -20.53
C LEU A 100 -17.29 11.02 -20.88
N ARG A 101 -16.04 11.29 -20.54
CA ARG A 101 -15.32 12.51 -20.94
C ARG A 101 -15.15 12.60 -22.45
N ASP A 102 -14.80 11.51 -23.12
CA ASP A 102 -14.64 11.45 -24.57
C ASP A 102 -15.97 11.73 -25.29
N TRP A 103 -17.10 11.36 -24.66
CA TRP A 103 -18.44 11.72 -25.11
C TRP A 103 -18.85 13.16 -24.79
N GLY A 104 -17.99 13.95 -24.14
CA GLY A 104 -18.25 15.36 -23.81
C GLY A 104 -19.20 15.56 -22.63
N PHE A 105 -19.29 14.62 -21.68
CA PHE A 105 -20.00 14.84 -20.43
C PHE A 105 -19.20 15.69 -19.44
N SER A 106 -19.88 16.58 -18.73
CA SER A 106 -19.32 17.18 -17.51
C SER A 106 -19.33 16.15 -16.39
N ILE A 107 -18.19 15.95 -15.72
CA ILE A 107 -18.04 14.92 -14.70
C ILE A 107 -17.78 15.54 -13.34
N SER A 108 -18.64 15.20 -12.36
CA SER A 108 -18.39 15.46 -10.95
C SER A 108 -17.85 14.23 -10.24
N ASN A 109 -16.74 14.41 -9.54
CA ASN A 109 -16.14 13.39 -8.70
C ASN A 109 -16.77 13.46 -7.31
N ILE A 110 -17.50 12.44 -6.91
CA ILE A 110 -18.16 12.37 -5.61
C ILE A 110 -17.30 11.47 -4.68
N PRO A 111 -16.89 11.99 -3.51
CA PRO A 111 -16.08 11.20 -2.58
C PRO A 111 -16.75 9.91 -2.15
N VAL A 112 -15.95 8.86 -1.97
CA VAL A 112 -16.37 7.58 -1.39
C VAL A 112 -15.91 7.51 0.05
N ARG A 113 -16.79 7.02 0.93
CA ARG A 113 -16.53 6.75 2.34
C ARG A 113 -16.64 5.25 2.61
N ASP A 114 -16.48 4.82 3.86
CA ASP A 114 -16.62 3.41 4.25
C ASP A 114 -18.04 2.85 4.00
N ASP A 115 -19.04 3.71 3.96
CA ASP A 115 -20.44 3.41 3.66
C ASP A 115 -20.87 3.71 2.22
N GLY A 116 -19.91 3.91 1.31
CA GLY A 116 -20.13 4.16 -0.11
C GLY A 116 -20.04 5.62 -0.51
N LEU A 117 -20.74 5.97 -1.59
CA LEU A 117 -20.77 7.32 -2.15
C LEU A 117 -21.32 8.36 -1.15
N ALA A 118 -20.69 9.53 -1.05
CA ALA A 118 -21.15 10.65 -0.24
C ALA A 118 -22.38 11.34 -0.89
N ILE A 119 -23.58 10.81 -0.64
CA ILE A 119 -24.84 11.19 -1.32
C ILE A 119 -25.14 12.68 -1.17
N GLU A 120 -24.82 13.28 -0.02
CA GLU A 120 -25.01 14.70 0.25
C GLU A 120 -24.15 15.64 -0.62
N LYS A 121 -23.17 15.06 -1.35
CA LYS A 121 -22.33 15.79 -2.33
C LYS A 121 -22.84 15.68 -3.76
N LEU A 122 -23.89 14.92 -4.00
CA LEU A 122 -24.53 14.87 -5.29
C LEU A 122 -25.22 16.22 -5.60
N PRO A 123 -25.17 16.66 -6.88
CA PRO A 123 -25.81 17.92 -7.26
C PRO A 123 -27.34 17.82 -7.12
N THR A 124 -27.96 18.91 -6.73
CA THR A 124 -29.42 19.07 -6.67
C THR A 124 -29.88 20.03 -7.75
N ASN A 125 -31.14 19.88 -8.19
CA ASN A 125 -31.76 20.74 -9.22
C ASN A 125 -31.09 20.65 -10.63
N ILE A 126 -30.32 19.60 -10.88
CA ILE A 126 -29.71 19.31 -12.18
C ILE A 126 -30.00 17.85 -12.52
N ARG A 127 -30.58 17.60 -13.70
CA ARG A 127 -30.77 16.24 -14.21
C ARG A 127 -29.42 15.64 -14.56
N THR A 128 -29.07 14.52 -13.94
CA THR A 128 -27.74 13.90 -14.05
C THR A 128 -27.85 12.37 -14.01
N ALA A 129 -26.74 11.66 -14.26
CA ALA A 129 -26.63 10.24 -14.01
C ALA A 129 -25.52 10.00 -12.98
N ALA A 130 -25.77 9.16 -11.97
CA ALA A 130 -24.77 8.76 -10.98
C ALA A 130 -24.30 7.34 -11.24
N TYR A 131 -22.99 7.15 -11.52
CA TYR A 131 -22.36 5.84 -11.66
C TYR A 131 -21.81 5.38 -10.31
N VAL A 132 -22.30 4.23 -9.83
CA VAL A 132 -22.00 3.69 -8.51
C VAL A 132 -21.76 2.18 -8.54
N CYS A 133 -20.90 1.71 -7.64
CA CYS A 133 -20.63 0.29 -7.38
C CYS A 133 -21.06 -0.07 -5.94
N PRO A 134 -22.37 -0.21 -5.65
CA PRO A 134 -22.87 -0.25 -4.28
C PRO A 134 -22.49 -1.52 -3.51
N HIS A 135 -22.21 -2.61 -4.22
CA HIS A 135 -21.94 -3.92 -3.62
C HIS A 135 -20.46 -4.21 -3.34
N SER A 136 -19.57 -3.54 -4.05
CA SER A 136 -18.11 -3.69 -3.91
C SER A 136 -17.44 -2.53 -4.63
N GLN A 137 -17.35 -1.39 -3.96
CA GLN A 137 -16.76 -0.19 -4.53
C GLN A 137 -15.28 -0.40 -4.87
N PHE A 138 -14.88 -0.03 -6.06
CA PHE A 138 -13.48 -0.10 -6.46
C PHE A 138 -12.83 1.30 -6.37
N PRO A 139 -11.68 1.47 -5.69
CA PRO A 139 -10.79 0.45 -5.09
C PRO A 139 -11.00 0.19 -3.59
N THR A 140 -11.89 0.92 -2.90
CA THR A 140 -11.98 0.93 -1.44
C THR A 140 -12.56 -0.38 -0.85
N GLY A 141 -13.35 -1.11 -1.65
CA GLY A 141 -14.11 -2.26 -1.19
C GLY A 141 -15.35 -1.89 -0.36
N ALA A 142 -15.70 -0.61 -0.27
CA ALA A 142 -16.87 -0.16 0.49
C ALA A 142 -18.16 -0.82 -0.03
N VAL A 143 -19.08 -1.10 0.88
CA VAL A 143 -20.41 -1.61 0.57
C VAL A 143 -21.44 -0.61 1.05
N MET A 144 -22.32 -0.19 0.15
CA MET A 144 -23.37 0.76 0.47
C MET A 144 -24.48 0.11 1.30
N PRO A 145 -24.74 0.57 2.54
CA PRO A 145 -25.86 0.09 3.35
C PRO A 145 -27.20 0.32 2.66
N VAL A 146 -28.19 -0.52 2.96
CA VAL A 146 -29.54 -0.39 2.36
C VAL A 146 -30.17 0.96 2.66
N SER A 147 -29.90 1.55 3.84
CA SER A 147 -30.34 2.94 4.14
C SER A 147 -29.83 3.96 3.15
N ASN A 148 -28.55 3.87 2.77
CA ASN A 148 -27.93 4.77 1.80
C ASN A 148 -28.43 4.49 0.38
N GLN A 149 -28.75 3.23 0.06
CA GLN A 149 -29.38 2.87 -1.21
C GLN A 149 -30.74 3.61 -1.39
N TYR A 150 -31.57 3.64 -0.35
CA TYR A 150 -32.83 4.39 -0.39
C TYR A 150 -32.58 5.91 -0.52
N LEU A 151 -31.64 6.47 0.22
CA LEU A 151 -31.29 7.91 0.08
C LEU A 151 -30.83 8.26 -1.34
N LEU A 152 -30.09 7.35 -2.00
CA LEU A 152 -29.65 7.55 -3.37
C LEU A 152 -30.81 7.46 -4.37
N LEU A 153 -31.77 6.56 -4.13
CA LEU A 153 -32.99 6.46 -4.94
C LEU A 153 -33.88 7.70 -4.76
N ASP A 154 -34.07 8.18 -3.53
CA ASP A 154 -34.82 9.41 -3.23
C ASP A 154 -34.17 10.61 -3.93
N TRP A 155 -32.82 10.75 -3.86
CA TRP A 155 -32.12 11.78 -4.61
C TRP A 155 -32.37 11.71 -6.12
N ALA A 156 -32.34 10.51 -6.69
CA ALA A 156 -32.57 10.33 -8.12
C ALA A 156 -34.01 10.71 -8.52
N GLU A 157 -35.00 10.39 -7.69
CA GLU A 157 -36.39 10.76 -7.92
C GLU A 157 -36.62 12.26 -7.81
N GLU A 158 -36.11 12.91 -6.76
CA GLU A 158 -36.26 14.34 -6.52
C GLU A 158 -35.61 15.21 -7.61
N ASN A 159 -34.55 14.72 -8.26
CA ASN A 159 -33.77 15.46 -9.25
C ASN A 159 -34.01 14.97 -10.71
N ASP A 160 -35.03 14.14 -10.96
CA ASP A 160 -35.29 13.50 -12.25
C ASP A 160 -34.04 12.88 -12.87
N SER A 161 -33.22 12.28 -12.05
CA SER A 161 -31.88 11.75 -12.37
C SER A 161 -31.90 10.24 -12.52
N LEU A 162 -30.83 9.67 -13.08
CA LEU A 162 -30.63 8.24 -13.26
C LEU A 162 -29.51 7.72 -12.37
N ILE A 163 -29.56 6.42 -12.06
CA ILE A 163 -28.47 5.71 -11.41
C ILE A 163 -27.95 4.64 -12.38
N ILE A 164 -26.64 4.50 -12.48
CA ILE A 164 -25.96 3.43 -13.19
C ILE A 164 -25.31 2.55 -12.14
N GLU A 165 -25.94 1.41 -11.88
CA GLU A 165 -25.48 0.43 -10.90
C GLU A 165 -24.55 -0.57 -11.58
N ASP A 166 -23.25 -0.53 -11.27
CA ASP A 166 -22.27 -1.50 -11.75
C ASP A 166 -22.04 -2.60 -10.69
N ASP A 167 -22.60 -3.77 -10.98
CA ASP A 167 -22.59 -4.95 -10.12
C ASP A 167 -21.66 -6.04 -10.69
N TYR A 168 -20.36 -5.75 -10.74
CA TYR A 168 -19.38 -6.59 -11.42
C TYR A 168 -18.93 -7.84 -10.63
N ASN A 169 -19.14 -7.89 -9.31
CA ASN A 169 -18.60 -8.95 -8.44
C ASN A 169 -19.63 -9.68 -7.55
N SER A 170 -20.85 -9.18 -7.44
CA SER A 170 -21.82 -9.70 -6.46
C SER A 170 -22.29 -11.13 -6.75
N ALA A 171 -22.21 -11.59 -7.98
CA ALA A 171 -22.50 -12.98 -8.33
C ALA A 171 -21.63 -13.99 -7.55
N LEU A 172 -20.45 -13.58 -7.10
CA LEU A 172 -19.55 -14.41 -6.28
C LEU A 172 -19.95 -14.48 -4.80
N ARG A 173 -20.92 -13.66 -4.36
CA ARG A 173 -21.44 -13.66 -2.99
C ARG A 173 -22.65 -14.59 -2.88
N THR A 174 -22.92 -15.06 -1.65
CA THR A 174 -24.16 -15.79 -1.40
C THR A 174 -25.34 -14.80 -1.38
N SER A 175 -26.53 -15.26 -1.75
CA SER A 175 -27.72 -14.40 -1.71
C SER A 175 -28.07 -13.90 -0.30
N ALA A 176 -27.67 -14.64 0.73
CA ALA A 176 -27.87 -14.23 2.14
C ALA A 176 -26.98 -13.05 2.55
N ASP A 177 -25.80 -12.90 1.93
CA ASP A 177 -24.80 -11.89 2.29
C ASP A 177 -24.79 -10.69 1.32
N SER A 178 -25.63 -10.73 0.28
CA SER A 178 -25.69 -9.67 -0.73
C SER A 178 -26.82 -8.69 -0.39
N PRO A 179 -26.51 -7.38 -0.26
CA PRO A 179 -27.56 -6.37 -0.20
C PRO A 179 -28.45 -6.44 -1.45
N PRO A 180 -29.71 -6.00 -1.36
CA PRO A 180 -30.58 -5.89 -2.53
C PRO A 180 -29.95 -4.96 -3.57
N THR A 181 -30.27 -5.16 -4.84
CA THR A 181 -29.84 -4.24 -5.91
C THR A 181 -30.65 -2.94 -5.87
N LEU A 182 -30.02 -1.83 -6.24
CA LEU A 182 -30.73 -0.55 -6.43
C LEU A 182 -31.85 -0.71 -7.47
N GLN A 183 -31.59 -1.45 -8.55
CA GLN A 183 -32.58 -1.72 -9.61
C GLN A 183 -33.80 -2.47 -9.07
N GLY A 184 -33.59 -3.48 -8.22
CA GLY A 184 -34.68 -4.23 -7.60
C GLY A 184 -35.51 -3.36 -6.63
N LEU A 185 -34.84 -2.54 -5.82
CA LEU A 185 -35.50 -1.58 -4.90
C LEU A 185 -36.29 -0.51 -5.66
N ASP A 186 -35.77 0.00 -6.78
CA ASP A 186 -36.42 0.98 -7.66
C ASP A 186 -37.52 0.37 -8.54
N SER A 187 -37.63 -0.94 -8.59
CA SER A 187 -38.52 -1.65 -9.51
C SER A 187 -38.26 -1.32 -10.99
N GLY A 188 -37.01 -1.03 -11.35
CA GLY A 188 -36.56 -0.83 -12.73
C GLY A 188 -36.97 0.50 -13.38
N LYS A 189 -37.28 1.53 -12.63
CA LYS A 189 -37.77 2.81 -13.17
C LYS A 189 -36.65 3.76 -13.60
N ARG A 190 -35.59 3.90 -12.78
CA ARG A 190 -34.52 4.92 -12.92
C ARG A 190 -33.12 4.32 -12.88
N VAL A 191 -32.98 3.04 -12.57
CA VAL A 191 -31.69 2.38 -12.41
C VAL A 191 -31.34 1.56 -13.65
N VAL A 192 -30.23 1.92 -14.30
CA VAL A 192 -29.56 1.08 -15.30
C VAL A 192 -28.66 0.11 -14.54
N TYR A 193 -28.93 -1.18 -14.67
CA TYR A 193 -28.12 -2.22 -14.00
C TYR A 193 -27.10 -2.80 -14.97
N MET A 194 -25.85 -2.97 -14.52
CA MET A 194 -24.77 -3.54 -15.32
C MET A 194 -24.13 -4.72 -14.61
N GLY A 195 -23.79 -5.76 -15.39
CA GLY A 195 -23.09 -6.93 -14.89
C GLY A 195 -22.18 -7.56 -15.93
N THR A 196 -21.34 -8.51 -15.48
CA THR A 196 -20.37 -9.19 -16.35
C THR A 196 -20.15 -10.63 -15.93
N PHE A 197 -19.92 -11.52 -16.89
CA PHE A 197 -19.59 -12.93 -16.65
C PHE A 197 -18.08 -13.19 -16.46
N SER A 198 -17.21 -12.21 -16.72
CA SER A 198 -15.76 -12.41 -16.67
C SER A 198 -15.23 -12.91 -15.31
N PRO A 199 -15.73 -12.46 -14.14
CA PRO A 199 -15.28 -12.96 -12.84
C PRO A 199 -15.81 -14.36 -12.49
N THR A 200 -16.95 -14.74 -13.05
CA THR A 200 -17.66 -15.99 -12.70
C THR A 200 -17.35 -17.14 -13.67
N LEU A 201 -16.86 -16.83 -14.85
CA LEU A 201 -16.46 -17.81 -15.87
C LEU A 201 -14.93 -17.71 -16.07
N PHE A 202 -14.53 -17.05 -17.15
CA PHE A 202 -13.13 -16.79 -17.47
C PHE A 202 -12.98 -15.45 -18.20
N PRO A 203 -11.85 -14.75 -18.08
CA PRO A 203 -11.69 -13.39 -18.62
C PRO A 203 -11.85 -13.27 -20.13
N ALA A 204 -11.53 -14.34 -20.88
CA ALA A 204 -11.59 -14.33 -22.34
C ALA A 204 -13.01 -14.39 -22.90
N VAL A 205 -14.01 -14.79 -22.13
CA VAL A 205 -15.42 -14.86 -22.57
C VAL A 205 -15.96 -13.49 -22.99
N ARG A 206 -15.51 -12.43 -22.35
CA ARG A 206 -15.82 -11.04 -22.65
C ARG A 206 -17.30 -10.72 -22.82
N ILE A 207 -18.20 -11.43 -22.16
CA ILE A 207 -19.64 -11.17 -22.18
C ILE A 207 -20.02 -10.35 -20.96
N SER A 208 -20.59 -9.17 -21.20
CA SER A 208 -21.19 -8.29 -20.19
C SER A 208 -22.59 -7.90 -20.65
N TYR A 209 -23.42 -7.49 -19.72
CA TYR A 209 -24.80 -7.14 -20.00
C TYR A 209 -25.21 -5.88 -19.24
N MET A 210 -26.23 -5.20 -19.78
CA MET A 210 -26.88 -4.03 -19.19
C MET A 210 -28.39 -4.24 -19.25
N VAL A 211 -29.07 -3.92 -18.15
CA VAL A 211 -30.53 -3.90 -18.08
C VAL A 211 -30.98 -2.44 -18.09
N LEU A 212 -31.70 -2.05 -19.12
CA LEU A 212 -32.26 -0.70 -19.23
C LEU A 212 -33.64 -0.60 -18.57
N PRO A 213 -33.95 0.54 -17.93
CA PRO A 213 -35.34 0.92 -17.65
C PRO A 213 -36.20 0.83 -18.93
N GLU A 214 -37.45 0.43 -18.80
CA GLU A 214 -38.35 0.24 -19.96
C GLU A 214 -38.45 1.51 -20.81
N SER A 215 -38.45 2.69 -20.18
CA SER A 215 -38.45 3.99 -20.86
C SER A 215 -37.24 4.25 -21.77
N MET A 216 -36.12 3.56 -21.54
CA MET A 216 -34.87 3.71 -22.30
C MET A 216 -34.73 2.70 -23.42
N VAL A 217 -35.50 1.61 -23.40
CA VAL A 217 -35.44 0.55 -24.43
C VAL A 217 -35.77 1.11 -25.82
N GLU A 218 -36.77 1.98 -25.92
CA GLU A 218 -37.13 2.61 -27.21
C GLU A 218 -35.97 3.47 -27.75
N LEU A 219 -35.25 4.19 -26.89
CA LEU A 219 -34.08 4.98 -27.29
C LEU A 219 -32.95 4.08 -27.82
N PHE A 220 -32.69 2.96 -27.13
CA PHE A 220 -31.74 1.97 -27.63
C PHE A 220 -32.15 1.39 -29.00
N ASN A 221 -33.44 1.05 -29.18
CA ASN A 221 -33.96 0.53 -30.42
C ASN A 221 -33.78 1.49 -31.62
N ARG A 222 -33.75 2.81 -31.38
CA ARG A 222 -33.48 3.82 -32.42
C ARG A 222 -32.02 3.82 -32.89
N ILE A 223 -31.09 3.36 -32.06
CA ILE A 223 -29.65 3.47 -32.33
C ILE A 223 -28.99 2.11 -32.59
N LYS A 224 -29.60 1.00 -32.16
CA LYS A 224 -28.97 -0.34 -32.21
C LYS A 224 -28.57 -0.76 -33.62
N ASP A 225 -29.32 -0.34 -34.66
CA ASP A 225 -29.06 -0.72 -36.05
C ASP A 225 -27.82 -0.03 -36.65
N GLU A 226 -27.25 0.93 -35.91
CA GLU A 226 -26.00 1.61 -36.28
C GLU A 226 -24.74 0.93 -35.74
N TYR A 227 -24.89 -0.14 -34.93
CA TYR A 227 -23.78 -0.86 -34.30
C TYR A 227 -23.88 -2.36 -34.58
N ASP A 228 -22.74 -2.98 -34.81
CA ASP A 228 -22.65 -4.42 -34.89
C ASP A 228 -22.53 -5.05 -33.50
N GLN A 229 -23.01 -6.29 -33.36
CA GLN A 229 -22.83 -7.07 -32.15
C GLN A 229 -21.34 -7.39 -31.93
N THR A 230 -20.78 -7.03 -30.75
CA THR A 230 -19.37 -7.19 -30.45
C THR A 230 -19.02 -8.53 -29.80
N CYS A 231 -20.02 -9.27 -29.28
CA CYS A 231 -19.82 -10.62 -28.73
C CYS A 231 -20.02 -11.67 -29.83
N SER A 232 -19.15 -12.67 -29.86
CA SER A 232 -19.28 -13.83 -30.72
C SER A 232 -20.65 -14.52 -30.52
N LYS A 233 -21.38 -14.75 -31.60
CA LYS A 233 -22.66 -15.47 -31.56
C LYS A 233 -22.49 -16.88 -31.00
N THR A 234 -21.42 -17.58 -31.39
CA THR A 234 -21.10 -18.91 -30.87
C THR A 234 -20.93 -18.91 -29.35
N GLU A 235 -20.20 -17.93 -28.80
CA GLU A 235 -20.01 -17.84 -27.37
C GLU A 235 -21.29 -17.46 -26.62
N GLN A 236 -22.11 -16.58 -27.18
CA GLN A 236 -23.42 -16.25 -26.62
C GLN A 236 -24.34 -17.47 -26.54
N LEU A 237 -24.44 -18.24 -27.63
CA LEU A 237 -25.25 -19.47 -27.69
C LEU A 237 -24.67 -20.55 -26.73
N THR A 238 -23.34 -20.67 -26.66
CA THR A 238 -22.69 -21.60 -25.74
C THR A 238 -23.01 -21.22 -24.27
N LEU A 239 -22.94 -19.93 -23.93
CA LEU A 239 -23.27 -19.47 -22.57
C LEU A 239 -24.75 -19.70 -22.25
N ALA A 240 -25.65 -19.41 -23.19
CA ALA A 240 -27.08 -19.70 -22.99
C ALA A 240 -27.31 -21.19 -22.71
N ARG A 241 -26.66 -22.08 -23.46
CA ARG A 241 -26.72 -23.53 -23.20
C ARG A 241 -26.12 -23.94 -21.85
N PHE A 242 -24.99 -23.31 -21.47
CA PHE A 242 -24.31 -23.54 -20.20
C PHE A 242 -25.19 -23.11 -19.01
N MET A 243 -25.91 -21.99 -19.12
CA MET A 243 -26.89 -21.55 -18.14
C MET A 243 -28.09 -22.47 -18.09
N HIS A 244 -28.68 -22.78 -19.23
CA HIS A 244 -29.86 -23.65 -19.37
C HIS A 244 -29.63 -25.05 -18.77
N ASN A 245 -28.46 -25.64 -19.00
CA ASN A 245 -28.07 -26.95 -18.46
C ASN A 245 -27.75 -26.94 -16.96
N GLY A 246 -27.82 -25.79 -16.27
CA GLY A 246 -27.51 -25.63 -14.86
C GLY A 246 -26.01 -25.57 -14.54
N PHE A 247 -25.14 -25.68 -15.51
CA PHE A 247 -23.69 -25.69 -15.33
C PHE A 247 -23.16 -24.35 -14.80
N PHE A 248 -23.83 -23.25 -15.13
CA PHE A 248 -23.50 -21.94 -14.60
C PHE A 248 -23.67 -21.85 -13.09
N GLN A 249 -24.79 -22.37 -12.56
CA GLN A 249 -25.03 -22.40 -11.11
C GLN A 249 -24.03 -23.29 -10.37
N GLU A 250 -23.73 -24.47 -10.92
CA GLU A 250 -22.71 -25.35 -10.34
C GLU A 250 -21.31 -24.68 -10.34
N ASN A 251 -21.00 -23.93 -11.39
CA ASN A 251 -19.75 -23.18 -11.47
C ASN A 251 -19.71 -22.04 -10.44
N LEU A 252 -20.79 -21.29 -10.27
CA LEU A 252 -20.89 -20.25 -9.25
C LEU A 252 -20.63 -20.81 -7.85
N ASP A 253 -21.25 -21.93 -7.50
CA ASP A 253 -21.09 -22.52 -6.17
C ASP A 253 -19.66 -23.00 -5.92
N ARG A 254 -18.99 -23.53 -6.95
CA ARG A 254 -17.57 -23.90 -6.88
C ARG A 254 -16.66 -22.67 -6.70
N VAL A 255 -16.86 -21.64 -7.52
CA VAL A 255 -16.04 -20.42 -7.49
C VAL A 255 -16.22 -19.65 -6.18
N ARG A 256 -17.45 -19.56 -5.66
CA ARG A 256 -17.74 -18.99 -4.33
C ARG A 256 -16.93 -19.67 -3.23
N LYS A 257 -16.94 -21.01 -3.24
CA LYS A 257 -16.19 -21.81 -2.27
C LYS A 257 -14.68 -21.59 -2.36
N LEU A 258 -14.15 -21.61 -3.59
CA LEU A 258 -12.73 -21.37 -3.87
C LEU A 258 -12.29 -19.99 -3.38
N TYR A 259 -13.05 -18.94 -3.69
CA TYR A 259 -12.68 -17.58 -3.27
C TYR A 259 -12.89 -17.32 -1.77
N ALA A 260 -13.85 -17.97 -1.13
CA ALA A 260 -13.98 -17.92 0.33
C ALA A 260 -12.78 -18.57 1.03
N GLU A 261 -12.30 -19.71 0.53
CA GLU A 261 -11.08 -20.36 1.03
C GLU A 261 -9.84 -19.48 0.85
N LYS A 262 -9.65 -18.95 -0.35
CA LYS A 262 -8.53 -18.04 -0.64
C LYS A 262 -8.55 -16.79 0.22
N LEU A 263 -9.71 -16.18 0.41
CA LEU A 263 -9.86 -15.01 1.28
C LEU A 263 -9.47 -15.31 2.73
N SER A 264 -9.88 -16.49 3.25
CA SER A 264 -9.51 -16.92 4.59
C SER A 264 -7.99 -17.08 4.73
N ILE A 265 -7.32 -17.64 3.72
CA ILE A 265 -5.84 -17.75 3.69
C ILE A 265 -5.20 -16.36 3.75
N ILE A 266 -5.68 -15.39 2.96
CA ILE A 266 -5.15 -14.03 2.93
C ILE A 266 -5.28 -13.37 4.30
N ILE A 267 -6.48 -13.41 4.91
CA ILE A 267 -6.75 -12.80 6.21
C ILE A 267 -5.85 -13.39 7.27
N ASN A 268 -5.84 -14.72 7.41
CA ASN A 268 -5.03 -15.41 8.41
C ASN A 268 -3.53 -15.10 8.24
N THR A 269 -3.02 -15.11 7.01
CA THR A 269 -1.60 -14.81 6.74
C THR A 269 -1.25 -13.37 7.12
N ILE A 270 -2.13 -12.40 6.83
CA ILE A 270 -1.91 -11.00 7.23
C ILE A 270 -1.93 -10.86 8.75
N GLU A 271 -2.90 -11.48 9.43
CA GLU A 271 -3.02 -11.44 10.90
C GLU A 271 -1.80 -12.08 11.60
N GLU A 272 -1.29 -13.19 11.08
CA GLU A 272 -0.09 -13.85 11.61
C GLU A 272 1.16 -12.98 11.50
N ILE A 273 1.32 -12.24 10.39
CA ILE A 273 2.53 -11.44 10.13
C ILE A 273 2.45 -10.06 10.75
N ASP A 274 1.30 -9.41 10.72
CA ASP A 274 1.13 -8.02 11.15
C ASP A 274 0.66 -7.88 12.60
N GLY A 275 0.20 -8.95 13.23
CA GLY A 275 -0.25 -8.97 14.62
C GLY A 275 -1.34 -7.93 14.88
N ASN A 276 -2.61 -8.29 14.85
CA ASN A 276 -3.76 -7.42 15.09
C ASN A 276 -3.90 -6.16 14.19
N GLY A 277 -3.38 -6.21 12.96
CA GLY A 277 -3.67 -5.18 11.95
C GLY A 277 -3.01 -3.83 12.20
N SER A 278 -1.77 -3.82 12.64
CA SER A 278 -1.06 -2.59 13.01
C SER A 278 -0.73 -1.68 11.83
N PHE A 279 -0.70 -2.17 10.60
CA PHE A 279 -0.44 -1.35 9.42
C PHE A 279 -1.14 -1.82 8.12
N ILE A 280 -1.49 -3.11 7.99
CA ILE A 280 -2.28 -3.64 6.86
C ILE A 280 -3.57 -4.25 7.40
N THR A 281 -4.68 -3.85 6.80
CA THR A 281 -5.98 -4.48 7.03
C THR A 281 -6.62 -4.86 5.70
N VAL A 282 -7.43 -5.89 5.72
CA VAL A 282 -8.27 -6.26 4.58
C VAL A 282 -9.53 -5.40 4.62
N GLY A 283 -9.64 -4.48 3.65
CA GLY A 283 -10.86 -3.69 3.49
C GLY A 283 -11.97 -4.57 2.94
N ASN A 284 -13.07 -4.62 3.68
CA ASN A 284 -14.28 -5.36 3.37
C ASN A 284 -14.03 -6.79 2.82
N PRO A 285 -13.85 -7.78 3.69
CA PRO A 285 -13.42 -9.13 3.33
C PRO A 285 -14.55 -9.93 2.65
N LEU A 286 -14.83 -9.59 1.41
CA LEU A 286 -15.80 -10.31 0.59
C LEU A 286 -15.10 -11.33 -0.32
N PRO A 287 -15.63 -12.54 -0.48
CA PRO A 287 -15.07 -13.57 -1.35
C PRO A 287 -15.32 -13.22 -2.83
N VAL A 288 -14.52 -12.32 -3.36
CA VAL A 288 -14.54 -11.86 -4.76
C VAL A 288 -13.16 -12.05 -5.40
N THR A 289 -12.96 -11.73 -6.66
CA THR A 289 -11.70 -11.95 -7.40
C THR A 289 -10.51 -11.10 -6.93
N ASN A 290 -10.78 -10.06 -6.19
CA ASN A 290 -9.77 -9.17 -5.63
C ASN A 290 -10.17 -8.75 -4.21
N VAL A 291 -9.19 -8.42 -3.40
CA VAL A 291 -9.40 -7.84 -2.08
C VAL A 291 -8.60 -6.55 -1.99
N THR A 292 -9.16 -5.56 -1.33
CA THR A 292 -8.46 -4.31 -1.12
C THR A 292 -7.66 -4.38 0.18
N LEU A 293 -6.34 -4.24 0.06
CA LEU A 293 -5.46 -4.04 1.19
C LEU A 293 -5.51 -2.57 1.57
N LYS A 294 -5.95 -2.26 2.76
CA LYS A 294 -5.87 -0.93 3.36
C LYS A 294 -4.58 -0.84 4.14
N ILE A 295 -3.71 0.09 3.74
CA ILE A 295 -2.42 0.29 4.39
C ILE A 295 -2.48 1.62 5.09
N ASP A 296 -2.42 1.58 6.42
CA ASP A 296 -2.40 2.76 7.25
C ASP A 296 -0.99 3.34 7.31
N THR A 297 -0.83 4.55 6.78
CA THR A 297 0.43 5.28 6.82
C THR A 297 0.49 6.27 7.98
N HIS A 298 -0.63 6.61 8.59
CA HIS A 298 -0.70 7.61 9.67
C HIS A 298 -0.07 7.14 10.96
N ALA A 299 -0.31 5.89 11.36
CA ALA A 299 0.23 5.36 12.62
C ALA A 299 1.77 5.29 12.65
N ARG A 300 2.47 5.69 11.57
CA ARG A 300 3.93 5.53 11.44
C ARG A 300 4.66 6.65 10.73
N THR A 301 3.97 7.69 10.23
CA THR A 301 4.62 8.77 9.47
C THR A 301 3.93 10.10 9.68
N ILE A 302 4.65 11.11 10.16
CA ILE A 302 4.20 12.50 10.26
C ILE A 302 5.00 13.36 9.28
N CYS A 303 4.32 14.17 8.46
CA CYS A 303 4.95 15.12 7.55
C CYS A 303 5.13 16.47 8.23
N LEU A 304 6.36 17.00 8.24
CA LEU A 304 6.75 18.26 8.84
C LEU A 304 7.09 19.28 7.75
N GLY A 305 6.42 20.44 7.72
CA GLY A 305 6.71 21.51 6.76
C GLY A 305 5.59 22.52 6.59
N SER A 306 5.87 23.66 5.91
CA SER A 306 5.01 24.85 5.84
C SER A 306 3.80 24.77 4.90
N SER A 307 3.53 23.62 4.25
CA SER A 307 2.41 23.41 3.33
C SER A 307 1.91 21.96 3.39
N GLY A 308 1.32 21.58 4.53
CA GLY A 308 1.06 20.17 4.90
C GLY A 308 0.17 19.34 3.97
N GLU A 309 -0.80 19.92 3.21
CA GLU A 309 -1.79 19.14 2.47
C GLU A 309 -1.31 18.64 1.08
N VAL A 310 -0.61 19.46 0.32
CA VAL A 310 -0.25 19.11 -1.08
C VAL A 310 0.84 18.03 -1.16
N ARG A 311 1.61 17.83 -0.10
CA ARG A 311 2.75 16.91 -0.09
C ARG A 311 2.52 15.57 0.58
N SER A 312 1.54 15.46 1.45
CA SER A 312 1.06 14.15 1.87
C SER A 312 0.62 13.33 0.64
N GLU A 313 -0.02 13.97 -0.34
CA GLU A 313 -0.39 13.32 -1.61
C GLU A 313 0.82 12.85 -2.44
N GLU A 314 1.86 13.66 -2.58
CA GLU A 314 3.06 13.27 -3.36
C GLU A 314 3.82 12.12 -2.69
N ILE A 315 3.96 12.16 -1.37
CA ILE A 315 4.60 11.09 -0.59
C ILE A 315 3.77 9.80 -0.66
N LEU A 316 2.46 9.89 -0.50
CA LEU A 316 1.56 8.74 -0.60
C LEU A 316 1.57 8.14 -2.01
N ASN A 317 1.63 8.97 -3.05
CA ASN A 317 1.79 8.52 -4.43
C ASN A 317 3.11 7.78 -4.63
N GLU A 318 4.22 8.31 -4.13
CA GLU A 318 5.53 7.66 -4.22
C GLU A 318 5.56 6.33 -3.46
N MET A 319 5.04 6.30 -2.24
CA MET A 319 4.93 5.05 -1.46
C MET A 319 4.05 4.02 -2.18
N THR A 320 2.92 4.45 -2.74
CA THR A 320 2.02 3.61 -3.53
C THR A 320 2.75 3.02 -4.74
N ASN A 321 3.49 3.83 -5.49
CA ASN A 321 4.25 3.38 -6.65
C ASN A 321 5.31 2.35 -6.26
N ARG A 322 6.07 2.57 -5.19
CA ARG A 322 7.06 1.62 -4.67
C ARG A 322 6.45 0.31 -4.22
N MET A 323 5.28 0.35 -3.58
CA MET A 323 4.56 -0.86 -3.20
C MET A 323 4.11 -1.66 -4.43
N ILE A 324 3.62 -0.97 -5.47
CA ILE A 324 3.24 -1.59 -6.74
C ILE A 324 4.45 -2.22 -7.44
N GLU A 325 5.57 -1.50 -7.50
CA GLU A 325 6.83 -2.01 -8.08
C GLU A 325 7.36 -3.21 -7.30
N SER A 326 7.34 -3.16 -5.97
CA SER A 326 7.78 -4.26 -5.14
C SER A 326 6.91 -5.51 -5.29
N ALA A 327 5.59 -5.33 -5.40
CA ALA A 327 4.66 -6.43 -5.69
C ALA A 327 4.91 -7.02 -7.10
N ALA A 328 5.17 -6.16 -8.10
CA ALA A 328 5.49 -6.58 -9.46
C ALA A 328 6.80 -7.38 -9.52
N ALA A 329 7.81 -7.03 -8.72
CA ALA A 329 9.06 -7.76 -8.60
C ALA A 329 8.85 -9.18 -8.02
N LEU A 330 7.82 -9.38 -7.21
CA LEU A 330 7.38 -10.70 -6.70
C LEU A 330 6.46 -11.45 -7.69
N GLY A 331 6.15 -10.85 -8.85
CA GLY A 331 5.19 -11.42 -9.79
C GLY A 331 3.74 -11.30 -9.35
N ILE A 332 3.46 -10.54 -8.29
CA ILE A 332 2.12 -10.36 -7.72
C ILE A 332 1.49 -9.11 -8.34
N LYS A 333 0.27 -9.27 -8.85
CA LYS A 333 -0.44 -8.15 -9.46
C LYS A 333 -1.26 -7.39 -8.42
N VAL A 334 -0.75 -6.27 -8.03
CA VAL A 334 -1.49 -5.21 -7.36
C VAL A 334 -1.88 -4.18 -8.42
N ARG A 335 -3.16 -3.81 -8.47
CA ARG A 335 -3.60 -2.82 -9.44
C ARG A 335 -3.29 -1.43 -8.92
N GLY A 336 -2.40 -0.71 -9.62
CA GLY A 336 -2.23 0.72 -9.43
C GLY A 336 -3.34 1.49 -10.14
N VAL A 337 -4.00 2.37 -9.42
CA VAL A 337 -4.86 3.40 -9.99
C VAL A 337 -4.31 4.72 -9.47
N ASN A 338 -4.12 5.71 -10.32
CA ASN A 338 -3.77 7.05 -9.85
C ASN A 338 -4.78 7.47 -8.76
N GLN A 339 -4.27 7.90 -7.60
CA GLN A 339 -5.06 8.36 -6.45
C GLN A 339 -5.72 7.22 -5.62
N MET A 340 -4.92 6.22 -5.29
CA MET A 340 -5.32 5.11 -4.39
C MET A 340 -5.10 5.44 -2.91
N HIS A 341 -5.07 6.70 -2.55
CA HIS A 341 -4.94 7.13 -1.16
C HIS A 341 -6.07 8.11 -0.81
N HIS A 342 -6.62 7.95 0.36
CA HIS A 342 -7.62 8.83 0.95
C HIS A 342 -7.41 8.85 2.47
N ASP A 343 -7.46 10.03 3.09
CA ASP A 343 -7.28 10.21 4.53
C ASP A 343 -6.04 9.49 5.09
N GLY A 344 -4.88 9.61 4.39
CA GLY A 344 -3.63 9.00 4.81
C GLY A 344 -3.56 7.47 4.71
N GLN A 345 -4.56 6.83 4.13
CA GLN A 345 -4.57 5.40 3.85
C GLN A 345 -4.28 5.13 2.37
N ILE A 346 -3.48 4.10 2.11
CA ILE A 346 -3.24 3.59 0.76
C ILE A 346 -4.14 2.37 0.54
N TYR A 347 -4.88 2.37 -0.56
CA TYR A 347 -5.77 1.27 -0.96
C TYR A 347 -5.15 0.53 -2.13
N LEU A 348 -4.76 -0.73 -1.93
CA LEU A 348 -4.14 -1.55 -2.97
C LEU A 348 -4.99 -2.80 -3.26
N PRO A 349 -5.76 -2.82 -4.35
CA PRO A 349 -6.46 -4.02 -4.79
C PRO A 349 -5.48 -5.13 -5.19
N LEU A 350 -5.49 -6.20 -4.42
CA LEU A 350 -4.77 -7.45 -4.69
C LEU A 350 -5.66 -8.36 -5.52
N SER A 351 -5.26 -8.66 -6.76
CA SER A 351 -5.93 -9.66 -7.61
C SER A 351 -5.40 -11.06 -7.26
N TYR A 352 -6.08 -11.75 -6.37
CA TYR A 352 -5.67 -13.07 -5.90
C TYR A 352 -6.27 -14.23 -6.70
N ASP A 353 -7.18 -13.93 -7.62
CA ASP A 353 -7.73 -14.87 -8.60
C ASP A 353 -6.67 -15.56 -9.47
N GLN A 354 -5.48 -14.96 -9.56
CA GLN A 354 -4.36 -15.43 -10.40
C GLN A 354 -3.31 -16.24 -9.63
N ILE A 355 -3.40 -16.29 -8.32
CA ILE A 355 -2.43 -16.99 -7.47
C ILE A 355 -3.02 -18.36 -7.11
N PRO A 356 -2.36 -19.49 -7.44
CA PRO A 356 -2.82 -20.81 -7.05
C PRO A 356 -2.99 -20.91 -5.52
N THR A 357 -4.03 -21.59 -5.06
CA THR A 357 -4.35 -21.71 -3.62
C THR A 357 -3.15 -22.21 -2.81
N ALA A 358 -2.40 -23.19 -3.33
CA ALA A 358 -1.23 -23.73 -2.65
C ALA A 358 -0.05 -22.75 -2.47
N GLN A 359 0.00 -21.66 -3.25
CA GLN A 359 1.07 -20.66 -3.21
C GLN A 359 0.63 -19.36 -2.54
N LEU A 360 -0.67 -19.25 -2.18
CA LEU A 360 -1.26 -17.98 -1.79
C LEU A 360 -0.71 -17.46 -0.45
N ALA A 361 -0.51 -18.33 0.54
CA ALA A 361 0.03 -17.93 1.83
C ALA A 361 1.45 -17.35 1.71
N ASP A 362 2.34 -18.05 0.98
CA ASP A 362 3.71 -17.59 0.77
C ASP A 362 3.72 -16.26 -0.01
N ALA A 363 2.94 -16.16 -1.08
CA ALA A 363 2.85 -14.94 -1.88
C ALA A 363 2.34 -13.73 -1.07
N VAL A 364 1.34 -13.92 -0.21
CA VAL A 364 0.83 -12.87 0.67
C VAL A 364 1.85 -12.51 1.75
N SER A 365 2.56 -13.49 2.30
CA SER A 365 3.64 -13.27 3.26
C SER A 365 4.73 -12.38 2.68
N ASP A 366 5.24 -12.74 1.50
CA ASP A 366 6.27 -11.98 0.80
C ASP A 366 5.80 -10.56 0.45
N LEU A 367 4.54 -10.41 0.03
CA LEU A 367 3.93 -9.12 -0.28
C LEU A 367 3.86 -8.23 0.96
N VAL A 368 3.37 -8.75 2.08
CA VAL A 368 3.26 -8.00 3.36
C VAL A 368 4.64 -7.57 3.86
N GLN A 369 5.63 -8.46 3.81
CA GLN A 369 7.01 -8.13 4.19
C GLN A 369 7.62 -7.08 3.26
N SER A 370 7.35 -7.15 1.97
CA SER A 370 7.77 -6.17 0.98
C SER A 370 7.16 -4.79 1.27
N PHE A 371 5.85 -4.72 1.56
CA PHE A 371 5.17 -3.47 1.94
C PHE A 371 5.68 -2.93 3.27
N LYS A 372 5.92 -3.80 4.27
CA LYS A 372 6.63 -3.41 5.50
C LYS A 372 7.98 -2.76 5.19
N SER A 373 8.74 -3.35 4.30
CA SER A 373 10.04 -2.80 3.88
C SER A 373 9.91 -1.42 3.22
N VAL A 374 8.89 -1.19 2.38
CA VAL A 374 8.62 0.12 1.77
C VAL A 374 8.26 1.15 2.83
N LEU A 375 7.36 0.83 3.76
CA LEU A 375 6.98 1.69 4.88
C LEU A 375 8.15 1.99 5.83
N MET A 376 8.99 0.98 6.07
CA MET A 376 10.15 1.10 6.96
C MET A 376 11.34 1.79 6.29
N LYS A 377 11.51 1.63 4.97
CA LYS A 377 12.47 2.38 4.20
C LYS A 377 12.06 3.83 3.97
N GLY A 378 10.88 4.23 4.40
CA GLY A 378 10.26 5.58 4.49
C GLY A 378 11.01 6.76 3.90
N GLY A 379 12.22 6.54 3.44
CA GLY A 379 13.08 7.48 2.78
C GLY A 379 12.65 7.68 1.35
N LEU A 380 12.44 8.90 0.98
CA LEU A 380 12.52 9.34 -0.39
C LEU A 380 13.89 8.90 -0.94
N ASP A 381 13.97 8.21 -2.10
CA ASP A 381 15.23 7.91 -2.79
C ASP A 381 15.90 9.20 -3.34
N ILE A 382 15.69 10.29 -2.63
CA ILE A 382 16.29 11.60 -2.89
C ILE A 382 17.31 11.89 -1.78
N PRO A 383 18.35 12.64 -2.10
CA PRO A 383 19.32 13.08 -1.12
C PRO A 383 18.61 13.81 0.04
N CYS A 384 18.66 13.24 1.24
CA CYS A 384 18.08 13.83 2.44
C CYS A 384 19.10 13.86 3.59
N VAL A 385 18.95 14.85 4.46
CA VAL A 385 19.57 14.88 5.79
C VAL A 385 18.65 14.12 6.73
N TYR A 386 19.20 13.26 7.59
CA TYR A 386 18.37 12.45 8.47
C TYR A 386 18.85 12.47 9.93
N GLU A 387 17.93 12.24 10.84
CA GLU A 387 18.19 12.00 12.26
C GLU A 387 17.56 10.69 12.71
N VAL A 388 18.21 10.03 13.69
CA VAL A 388 17.64 8.90 14.40
C VAL A 388 17.61 9.27 15.86
N ILE A 389 16.43 9.32 16.45
CA ILE A 389 16.16 9.77 17.81
C ILE A 389 15.56 8.59 18.58
N ARG A 390 16.16 8.25 19.72
CA ARG A 390 15.64 7.18 20.57
C ARG A 390 14.56 7.70 21.49
N LEU A 391 13.46 6.95 21.59
CA LEU A 391 12.45 7.12 22.64
C LEU A 391 12.78 6.25 23.84
N THR A 392 12.49 6.76 25.02
CA THR A 392 12.44 5.99 26.26
C THR A 392 11.24 6.49 27.06
N ASP A 393 10.37 5.58 27.49
CA ASP A 393 9.09 5.90 28.11
C ASP A 393 8.25 6.92 27.30
N GLY A 394 8.30 6.81 25.96
CA GLY A 394 7.59 7.71 25.04
C GLY A 394 8.22 9.10 24.86
N LYS A 395 9.37 9.39 25.49
CA LYS A 395 10.05 10.68 25.40
C LYS A 395 11.31 10.60 24.55
N PRO A 396 11.55 11.58 23.65
CA PRO A 396 12.76 11.62 22.83
C PRO A 396 13.98 11.96 23.67
N GLN A 397 15.04 11.17 23.50
CA GLN A 397 16.29 11.38 24.19
C GLN A 397 17.20 12.36 23.42
N PHE A 398 17.80 13.32 24.10
CA PHE A 398 18.74 14.31 23.55
C PHE A 398 18.16 15.08 22.35
N LEU A 399 16.85 15.40 22.37
CA LEU A 399 16.17 16.07 21.26
C LEU A 399 16.82 17.40 20.88
N PRO A 400 17.22 18.30 21.80
CA PRO A 400 17.88 19.55 21.45
C PRO A 400 19.20 19.33 20.68
N GLU A 401 19.99 18.33 21.08
CA GLU A 401 21.27 18.01 20.46
C GLU A 401 21.07 17.41 19.05
N HIS A 402 20.06 16.55 18.89
CA HIS A 402 19.67 16.02 17.58
C HIS A 402 19.18 17.15 16.66
N TYR A 403 18.38 18.07 17.17
CA TYR A 403 17.89 19.21 16.41
C TYR A 403 19.05 20.15 15.99
N ALA A 404 19.98 20.47 16.89
CA ALA A 404 21.15 21.27 16.58
C ALA A 404 22.06 20.62 15.51
N ARG A 405 22.22 19.29 15.53
CA ARG A 405 22.94 18.56 14.49
C ARG A 405 22.21 18.60 13.14
N LEU A 406 20.87 18.52 13.15
CA LEU A 406 20.05 18.68 11.95
C LEU A 406 20.25 20.09 11.34
N GLU A 407 20.20 21.15 12.18
CA GLU A 407 20.48 22.54 11.76
C GLU A 407 21.86 22.68 11.13
N ASN A 408 22.89 22.11 11.75
CA ASN A 408 24.25 22.13 11.23
C ASN A 408 24.36 21.39 9.89
N SER A 409 23.73 20.23 9.76
CA SER A 409 23.76 19.43 8.53
C SER A 409 23.03 20.12 7.37
N LEU A 410 21.83 20.68 7.61
CA LEU A 410 21.08 21.45 6.61
C LEU A 410 21.77 22.78 6.30
N GLY A 411 22.30 23.47 7.31
CA GLY A 411 23.06 24.71 7.14
C GLY A 411 24.29 24.52 6.25
N ALA A 412 25.00 23.39 6.37
CA ALA A 412 26.16 23.06 5.54
C ALA A 412 25.81 22.91 4.04
N ILE A 413 24.57 22.66 3.71
CA ILE A 413 24.04 22.61 2.33
C ILE A 413 23.20 23.85 1.96
N GLY A 414 23.25 24.90 2.80
CA GLY A 414 22.57 26.17 2.55
C GLY A 414 21.05 26.13 2.74
N LYS A 415 20.54 25.23 3.58
CA LYS A 415 19.11 25.07 3.84
C LYS A 415 18.77 25.34 5.31
N PRO A 416 17.66 26.03 5.62
CA PRO A 416 17.16 26.13 6.98
C PRO A 416 16.38 24.84 7.37
N VAL A 417 16.26 24.57 8.68
CA VAL A 417 15.29 23.61 9.18
C VAL A 417 13.88 24.20 9.06
N PRO A 418 12.92 23.51 8.43
CA PRO A 418 11.60 24.09 8.13
C PRO A 418 10.60 24.10 9.29
N PHE A 419 10.97 23.56 10.45
CA PHE A 419 10.15 23.46 11.66
C PHE A 419 10.99 23.73 12.91
N SER A 420 10.35 24.05 14.03
CA SER A 420 11.03 24.27 15.30
C SER A 420 11.33 22.95 16.05
N CYS A 421 12.28 23.01 17.01
CA CYS A 421 12.54 21.89 17.92
C CYS A 421 11.28 21.50 18.73
N GLU A 422 10.46 22.47 19.10
CA GLU A 422 9.20 22.26 19.82
C GLU A 422 8.20 21.50 18.94
N THR A 423 8.02 21.91 17.68
CA THR A 423 7.16 21.22 16.69
C THR A 423 7.63 19.78 16.49
N LEU A 424 8.94 19.56 16.35
CA LEU A 424 9.50 18.22 16.23
C LEU A 424 9.17 17.37 17.46
N GLY A 425 9.32 17.93 18.66
CA GLY A 425 9.00 17.25 19.92
C GLY A 425 7.53 16.84 20.03
N GLN A 426 6.61 17.73 19.63
CA GLN A 426 5.18 17.47 19.62
C GLN A 426 4.84 16.34 18.64
N SER A 427 5.36 16.40 17.41
CA SER A 427 5.13 15.36 16.40
C SER A 427 5.72 14.00 16.79
N ILE A 428 6.86 13.99 17.49
CA ILE A 428 7.40 12.74 18.06
C ILE A 428 6.46 12.17 19.12
N ALA A 429 5.88 13.00 19.98
CA ALA A 429 4.96 12.55 21.02
C ALA A 429 3.66 12.00 20.40
N GLU A 430 3.09 12.68 19.41
CA GLU A 430 1.94 12.20 18.64
C GLU A 430 2.21 10.83 17.99
N LEU A 431 3.34 10.70 17.30
CA LEU A 431 3.73 9.44 16.67
C LEU A 431 3.93 8.30 17.67
N ALA A 432 4.47 8.60 18.87
CA ALA A 432 4.67 7.62 19.93
C ALA A 432 3.35 7.17 20.55
N GLU A 433 2.40 8.10 20.73
CA GLU A 433 1.06 7.82 21.28
C GLU A 433 0.22 7.00 20.29
N GLU A 434 0.14 7.41 19.03
CA GLU A 434 -0.58 6.68 17.97
C GLU A 434 0.00 5.28 17.75
N GLY A 435 1.34 5.16 17.73
CA GLY A 435 2.02 3.87 17.58
C GLY A 435 2.02 3.01 18.85
N GLN A 436 1.50 3.50 19.98
CA GLN A 436 1.51 2.86 21.31
C GLN A 436 2.92 2.36 21.73
N VAL A 437 3.97 3.09 21.36
CA VAL A 437 5.36 2.70 21.63
C VAL A 437 5.98 3.56 22.71
N LYS A 438 6.71 2.89 23.62
CA LYS A 438 7.46 3.54 24.70
C LYS A 438 8.96 3.59 24.43
N ASP A 439 9.53 2.49 23.94
CA ASP A 439 10.94 2.35 23.65
C ASP A 439 11.13 2.00 22.17
N HIS A 440 11.53 2.99 21.38
CA HIS A 440 11.72 2.83 19.93
C HIS A 440 12.66 3.88 19.35
N ASN A 441 13.18 3.64 18.15
CA ASN A 441 13.88 4.68 17.41
C ASN A 441 12.92 5.33 16.41
N ILE A 442 12.92 6.65 16.38
CA ILE A 442 12.24 7.46 15.38
C ILE A 442 13.27 7.98 14.39
N LYS A 443 12.98 7.92 13.11
CA LYS A 443 13.80 8.52 12.07
C LYS A 443 13.09 9.74 11.51
N LEU A 444 13.85 10.82 11.40
CA LEU A 444 13.47 12.05 10.71
C LEU A 444 14.33 12.16 9.47
N GLU A 445 13.73 12.37 8.33
CA GLU A 445 14.39 12.70 7.06
C GLU A 445 13.91 14.06 6.57
N VAL A 446 14.84 14.91 6.15
CA VAL A 446 14.54 16.23 5.58
C VAL A 446 15.14 16.30 4.18
N ASP A 447 14.29 16.48 3.18
CA ASP A 447 14.70 16.57 1.79
C ASP A 447 15.37 17.93 1.45
N LEU A 448 16.00 18.01 0.28
CA LEU A 448 16.67 19.24 -0.15
C LEU A 448 15.68 20.39 -0.48
N SER A 449 14.40 20.13 -0.54
CA SER A 449 13.36 21.14 -0.70
C SER A 449 12.78 21.62 0.64
N GLY A 450 13.24 21.05 1.75
CA GLY A 450 12.90 21.50 3.09
C GLY A 450 11.65 20.84 3.67
N HIS A 451 11.37 19.57 3.34
CA HIS A 451 10.25 18.84 3.91
C HIS A 451 10.80 17.73 4.78
N GLY A 452 10.25 17.64 5.97
CA GLY A 452 10.56 16.64 6.95
C GLY A 452 9.55 15.49 6.91
N MET A 453 10.05 14.26 7.00
CA MET A 453 9.27 13.06 7.22
C MET A 453 9.75 12.36 8.48
N LEU A 454 8.84 12.16 9.42
CA LEU A 454 9.08 11.54 10.71
C LEU A 454 8.37 10.19 10.75
N TYR A 455 9.07 9.12 11.07
CA TYR A 455 8.50 7.77 11.09
C TYR A 455 9.21 6.82 12.06
N MET A 456 8.53 5.74 12.43
CA MET A 456 9.10 4.66 13.23
C MET A 456 10.20 3.95 12.46
N ASN A 457 11.42 3.91 13.01
CA ASN A 457 12.56 3.22 12.39
C ASN A 457 12.71 1.82 12.95
N PRO A 458 12.90 0.77 12.13
CA PRO A 458 13.17 -0.58 12.63
C PRO A 458 14.30 -0.56 13.64
N THR A 459 14.03 -1.07 14.83
CA THR A 459 14.94 -0.95 15.95
C THR A 459 15.58 -2.28 16.26
N HIS A 460 16.91 -2.35 16.12
CA HIS A 460 17.73 -3.46 16.61
C HIS A 460 18.60 -2.92 17.74
N TYR A 461 18.22 -3.25 18.96
CA TYR A 461 19.06 -2.96 20.13
C TYR A 461 19.97 -4.14 20.42
N PRO A 462 21.21 -3.90 20.88
CA PRO A 462 22.06 -4.97 21.34
C PRO A 462 21.41 -5.78 22.46
N SER A 463 21.64 -7.08 22.45
CA SER A 463 21.19 -7.96 23.53
C SER A 463 22.00 -7.75 24.81
N ARG A 464 21.50 -8.28 25.94
CA ARG A 464 22.23 -8.22 27.22
C ARG A 464 23.57 -8.95 27.13
N GLU A 465 23.62 -10.02 26.38
CA GLU A 465 24.85 -10.80 26.11
C GLU A 465 25.85 -9.95 25.32
N GLN A 466 25.41 -9.23 24.29
CA GLN A 466 26.27 -8.36 23.49
C GLN A 466 26.84 -7.18 24.32
N TYR A 467 26.09 -6.65 25.29
CA TYR A 467 26.64 -5.67 26.22
C TYR A 467 27.60 -6.29 27.23
N ALA A 468 27.43 -7.54 27.62
CA ALA A 468 28.29 -8.24 28.55
C ALA A 468 29.58 -8.75 27.91
N GLU A 469 29.47 -9.39 26.75
CA GLU A 469 30.56 -10.12 26.10
C GLU A 469 31.22 -9.31 24.97
N GLY A 470 30.60 -8.18 24.57
CA GLY A 470 31.05 -7.36 23.45
C GLY A 470 30.70 -7.94 22.09
N VAL A 471 30.97 -7.19 21.03
CA VAL A 471 30.66 -7.54 19.65
C VAL A 471 31.89 -7.70 18.78
N ARG A 472 31.74 -8.46 17.70
CA ARG A 472 32.78 -8.66 16.68
C ARG A 472 32.70 -7.58 15.63
N THR A 473 33.85 -7.00 15.29
CA THR A 473 34.01 -5.98 14.24
C THR A 473 35.22 -6.28 13.37
N GLU A 474 35.28 -5.72 12.18
CA GLU A 474 36.44 -5.76 11.30
C GLU A 474 36.75 -4.40 10.70
N LEU A 475 37.98 -4.20 10.22
CA LEU A 475 38.37 -3.00 9.50
C LEU A 475 37.82 -3.05 8.07
N PHE A 476 37.30 -1.93 7.59
CA PHE A 476 36.79 -1.77 6.23
C PHE A 476 37.39 -0.51 5.59
N HIS A 477 38.07 -0.68 4.47
CA HIS A 477 38.63 0.45 3.71
C HIS A 477 37.54 1.23 2.98
N GLY A 478 37.15 2.34 3.54
CA GLY A 478 36.12 3.24 3.03
C GLY A 478 36.00 4.50 3.88
N GLU A 479 35.56 5.57 3.28
CA GLU A 479 35.38 6.85 3.97
C GLU A 479 34.09 7.56 3.51
N ARG A 480 33.44 8.29 4.41
CA ARG A 480 32.30 9.15 4.05
C ARG A 480 32.74 10.33 3.20
N LYS A 481 32.00 10.66 2.16
CA LYS A 481 32.30 11.82 1.30
C LYS A 481 32.19 13.14 2.06
N ASN A 482 31.20 13.28 2.95
CA ASN A 482 30.93 14.46 3.76
C ASN A 482 30.68 14.07 5.23
N PRO A 483 31.71 13.83 6.03
CA PRO A 483 31.55 13.29 7.38
C PRO A 483 30.75 14.20 8.33
N HIS A 484 30.70 15.52 8.08
CA HIS A 484 29.97 16.49 8.91
C HIS A 484 28.48 16.59 8.62
N ILE A 485 28.02 16.00 7.54
CA ILE A 485 26.61 16.05 7.12
C ILE A 485 26.01 14.66 7.30
N LYS A 486 24.93 14.56 8.07
CA LYS A 486 24.25 13.30 8.27
C LYS A 486 23.33 12.99 7.09
N MET A 487 23.95 12.66 5.96
CA MET A 487 23.28 12.19 4.75
C MET A 487 23.55 10.71 4.51
N MET A 488 22.62 10.04 3.86
CA MET A 488 22.78 8.64 3.46
C MET A 488 23.78 8.55 2.28
N ASP A 489 24.85 7.81 2.43
CA ASP A 489 25.70 7.35 1.33
C ASP A 489 25.33 5.89 1.03
N GLN A 490 24.41 5.68 0.08
CA GLN A 490 23.86 4.37 -0.21
C GLN A 490 24.93 3.39 -0.68
N ALA A 491 25.88 3.83 -1.51
CA ALA A 491 26.94 2.96 -2.03
C ALA A 491 27.84 2.45 -0.89
N LEU A 492 28.25 3.31 0.04
CA LEU A 492 29.03 2.93 1.21
C LEU A 492 28.21 2.02 2.14
N ARG A 493 26.93 2.32 2.29
CA ARG A 493 26.01 1.51 3.12
C ARG A 493 25.90 0.10 2.57
N ASP A 494 25.61 -0.06 1.28
CA ASP A 494 25.45 -1.38 0.65
C ASP A 494 26.74 -2.20 0.74
N ALA A 495 27.90 -1.57 0.52
CA ALA A 495 29.19 -2.23 0.62
C ALA A 495 29.51 -2.72 2.05
N THR A 496 29.23 -1.86 3.06
CA THR A 496 29.45 -2.22 4.47
C THR A 496 28.45 -3.29 4.95
N ASP A 497 27.19 -3.20 4.55
CA ASP A 497 26.16 -4.20 4.90
C ASP A 497 26.48 -5.59 4.28
N ALA A 498 27.00 -5.61 3.05
CA ALA A 498 27.47 -6.83 2.43
C ALA A 498 28.65 -7.47 3.19
N ALA A 499 29.62 -6.67 3.65
CA ALA A 499 30.76 -7.16 4.44
C ALA A 499 30.32 -7.69 5.82
N ILE A 500 29.43 -6.95 6.52
CA ILE A 500 28.86 -7.35 7.81
C ILE A 500 28.17 -8.72 7.66
N LYS A 501 27.33 -8.87 6.65
CA LYS A 501 26.61 -10.13 6.40
C LYS A 501 27.54 -11.29 6.02
N ALA A 502 28.55 -11.02 5.20
CA ALA A 502 29.48 -12.07 4.72
C ALA A 502 30.34 -12.66 5.83
N HIS A 503 30.69 -11.84 6.84
CA HIS A 503 31.61 -12.25 7.93
C HIS A 503 30.90 -12.42 9.28
N ASP A 504 29.57 -12.32 9.32
CA ASP A 504 28.75 -12.41 10.54
C ASP A 504 29.23 -11.44 11.65
N LEU A 505 29.33 -10.17 11.27
CA LEU A 505 29.80 -9.10 12.16
C LEU A 505 28.62 -8.27 12.69
N TYR A 506 28.85 -7.62 13.82
CA TYR A 506 27.92 -6.60 14.29
C TYR A 506 28.06 -5.29 13.48
N GLU A 507 29.31 -4.88 13.23
CA GLU A 507 29.63 -3.67 12.48
C GLU A 507 31.04 -3.73 11.89
N VAL A 508 31.34 -2.85 10.92
CA VAL A 508 32.69 -2.62 10.41
C VAL A 508 33.18 -1.23 10.79
N ILE A 509 34.51 -1.11 11.07
CA ILE A 509 35.19 0.12 11.41
C ILE A 509 35.89 0.67 10.17
N LEU A 510 35.55 1.90 9.77
CA LEU A 510 36.03 2.52 8.55
C LEU A 510 37.47 3.01 8.69
N VAL A 511 38.26 2.75 7.64
CA VAL A 511 39.63 3.20 7.50
C VAL A 511 39.73 4.08 6.26
N ASP A 512 40.24 5.30 6.43
CA ASP A 512 40.42 6.27 5.35
C ASP A 512 41.58 5.94 4.41
N ARG A 513 41.77 6.72 3.34
CA ARG A 513 42.85 6.54 2.37
C ARG A 513 44.25 6.71 2.94
N LYS A 514 44.39 7.28 4.14
CA LYS A 514 45.68 7.46 4.84
C LYS A 514 45.95 6.31 5.81
N GLY A 515 45.09 5.30 5.87
CA GLY A 515 45.20 4.18 6.79
C GLY A 515 44.82 4.56 8.22
N GLN A 516 43.99 5.58 8.43
CA GLN A 516 43.55 6.03 9.74
C GLN A 516 42.11 5.56 10.00
N ILE A 517 41.84 5.16 11.21
CA ILE A 517 40.49 4.86 11.66
C ILE A 517 39.69 6.16 11.70
N THR A 518 38.46 6.09 11.21
CA THR A 518 37.51 7.21 11.31
C THR A 518 36.37 6.89 12.26
N GLU A 519 35.40 6.12 11.85
CA GLU A 519 34.19 5.81 12.62
C GLU A 519 33.68 4.40 12.27
N GLY A 520 32.65 3.89 12.93
CA GLY A 520 31.91 2.72 12.47
C GLY A 520 31.03 3.06 11.27
N SER A 521 30.54 2.07 10.52
CA SER A 521 29.63 2.28 9.39
C SER A 521 28.34 3.01 9.80
N ARG A 522 27.93 2.85 11.08
CA ARG A 522 26.70 3.42 11.66
C ARG A 522 26.90 4.09 13.02
N SER A 523 28.13 4.09 13.57
CA SER A 523 28.47 4.52 14.91
C SER A 523 29.77 5.33 14.93
N ASN A 524 30.11 5.94 16.08
CA ASN A 524 31.47 6.40 16.32
C ASN A 524 32.24 5.32 17.10
N VAL A 525 33.58 5.30 16.97
CA VAL A 525 34.46 4.34 17.67
C VAL A 525 35.35 5.04 18.66
N PHE A 526 35.56 4.38 19.77
CA PHE A 526 36.44 4.81 20.85
C PHE A 526 37.35 3.67 21.27
N PHE A 527 38.55 4.05 21.77
CA PHE A 527 39.53 3.17 22.36
C PHE A 527 39.92 3.63 23.74
N ILE A 528 40.35 2.73 24.60
CA ILE A 528 40.86 3.02 25.95
C ILE A 528 42.28 2.49 26.02
N LYS A 529 43.16 3.34 26.60
CA LYS A 529 44.55 2.97 26.90
C LYS A 529 44.99 3.64 28.18
N ASN A 530 45.51 2.85 29.11
CA ASN A 530 45.96 3.34 30.42
C ASN A 530 44.91 4.17 31.20
N GLY A 531 43.62 3.86 31.05
CA GLY A 531 42.52 4.58 31.68
C GLY A 531 42.20 5.94 31.08
N GLU A 532 42.67 6.24 29.87
CA GLU A 532 42.38 7.44 29.08
C GLU A 532 41.60 7.09 27.83
N LEU A 533 40.79 8.01 27.32
CA LEU A 533 39.90 7.81 26.20
C LEU A 533 40.49 8.36 24.88
N TYR A 534 40.43 7.58 23.82
CA TYR A 534 40.93 7.95 22.48
C TYR A 534 39.79 7.81 21.44
N THR A 535 39.68 8.77 20.53
CA THR A 535 38.76 8.73 19.40
C THR A 535 39.27 9.58 18.24
N SER A 536 38.79 9.33 17.06
CA SER A 536 39.17 10.08 15.86
C SER A 536 38.72 11.56 15.94
N PRO A 537 39.51 12.49 15.36
CA PRO A 537 39.21 13.92 15.38
C PRO A 537 37.83 14.23 14.75
N LEU A 538 37.11 15.17 15.37
CA LEU A 538 35.78 15.57 14.92
C LEU A 538 35.71 15.90 13.39
N LYS A 539 36.77 16.49 12.83
CA LYS A 539 36.85 16.82 11.41
C LYS A 539 36.86 15.62 10.43
N GLN A 540 37.02 14.40 10.94
CA GLN A 540 37.10 13.17 10.15
C GLN A 540 35.90 12.25 10.33
N VAL A 541 34.98 12.58 11.25
CA VAL A 541 33.86 11.73 11.62
C VAL A 541 32.56 12.52 11.71
N LEU A 542 31.43 11.79 11.70
CA LEU A 542 30.14 12.40 11.99
C LEU A 542 30.11 12.92 13.45
N PRO A 543 29.67 14.17 13.70
CA PRO A 543 29.44 14.68 15.04
C PRO A 543 28.28 13.92 15.70
N GLY A 544 28.61 12.82 16.40
CA GLY A 544 27.62 11.95 17.03
C GLY A 544 27.09 12.57 18.32
N VAL A 545 25.77 12.66 18.50
CA VAL A 545 25.17 13.13 19.78
C VAL A 545 25.64 12.25 20.93
N THR A 546 25.62 10.93 20.76
CA THR A 546 26.15 9.98 21.76
C THR A 546 27.66 10.21 22.01
N ARG A 547 28.44 10.42 20.92
CA ARG A 547 29.88 10.71 21.03
C ARG A 547 30.15 11.94 21.91
N ASP A 548 29.45 13.02 21.64
CA ASP A 548 29.65 14.28 22.34
C ASP A 548 29.28 14.17 23.84
N LYS A 549 28.18 13.46 24.13
CA LYS A 549 27.79 13.16 25.53
C LYS A 549 28.81 12.30 26.25
N ILE A 550 29.39 11.30 25.63
CA ILE A 550 30.45 10.47 26.18
C ILE A 550 31.67 11.34 26.53
N ILE A 551 32.10 12.19 25.62
CA ILE A 551 33.24 13.09 25.84
C ILE A 551 32.95 14.07 26.95
N GLU A 552 31.76 14.66 27.03
CA GLU A 552 31.32 15.53 28.13
C GLU A 552 31.37 14.82 29.46
N ILE A 553 30.82 13.61 29.56
CA ILE A 553 30.82 12.82 30.82
C ILE A 553 32.25 12.51 31.25
N VAL A 554 33.11 12.03 30.37
CA VAL A 554 34.47 11.60 30.66
C VAL A 554 35.34 12.80 31.11
N LYS A 555 35.25 13.93 30.39
CA LYS A 555 35.93 15.20 30.78
C LYS A 555 35.42 15.72 32.14
N GLY A 556 34.11 15.62 32.41
CA GLY A 556 33.50 15.98 33.71
C GLY A 556 33.96 15.11 34.87
N LYS A 557 34.47 13.90 34.61
CA LYS A 557 35.09 13.02 35.60
C LYS A 557 36.62 13.21 35.74
N GLY A 558 37.20 14.16 35.00
CA GLY A 558 38.64 14.47 35.06
C GLY A 558 39.52 13.47 34.30
N ILE A 559 38.95 12.69 33.38
CA ILE A 559 39.68 11.72 32.57
C ILE A 559 40.09 12.38 31.25
N ALA A 560 41.33 12.14 30.81
CA ALA A 560 41.84 12.67 29.55
C ALA A 560 41.14 12.06 28.33
N VAL A 561 40.83 12.92 27.35
CA VAL A 561 40.24 12.51 26.06
C VAL A 561 41.13 13.01 24.94
N HIS A 562 41.63 12.09 24.13
CA HIS A 562 42.50 12.32 22.99
C HIS A 562 41.69 12.23 21.70
N GLU A 563 41.51 13.35 21.03
CA GLU A 563 40.81 13.45 19.74
C GLU A 563 41.86 13.57 18.62
N ASP A 564 42.65 12.50 18.43
CA ASP A 564 43.79 12.44 17.51
C ASP A 564 43.61 11.36 16.44
N PRO A 565 44.28 11.48 15.27
CA PRO A 565 44.27 10.45 14.24
C PRO A 565 44.83 9.12 14.76
N ILE A 566 44.05 8.04 14.59
CA ILE A 566 44.41 6.68 15.05
C ILE A 566 44.79 5.83 13.84
N PRO A 567 46.09 5.44 13.69
CA PRO A 567 46.46 4.53 12.60
C PRO A 567 45.82 3.15 12.78
N ALA A 568 45.29 2.57 11.71
CA ALA A 568 44.70 1.24 11.75
C ALA A 568 45.71 0.15 12.21
N SER A 569 47.02 0.40 12.01
CA SER A 569 48.10 -0.48 12.50
C SER A 569 48.31 -0.46 14.02
N SER A 570 47.77 0.54 14.71
CA SER A 570 47.96 0.73 16.17
C SER A 570 46.79 0.19 17.01
N VAL A 571 45.80 -0.44 16.44
CA VAL A 571 44.60 -0.93 17.15
C VAL A 571 44.95 -1.95 18.25
N ALA A 572 46.02 -2.71 18.08
CA ALA A 572 46.49 -3.66 19.08
C ALA A 572 47.18 -2.99 20.33
N ASP A 573 47.44 -1.67 20.29
CA ASP A 573 48.07 -0.96 21.39
C ASP A 573 47.06 -0.51 22.45
N PHE A 574 45.78 -0.71 22.26
CA PHE A 574 44.69 -0.29 23.15
C PHE A 574 44.22 -1.45 24.03
N ASP A 575 43.83 -1.11 25.28
CA ASP A 575 43.37 -2.06 26.29
C ASP A 575 41.92 -2.52 26.02
N ALA A 576 41.05 -1.55 25.64
CA ALA A 576 39.65 -1.77 25.36
C ALA A 576 39.17 -0.91 24.17
N ALA A 577 38.06 -1.30 23.57
CA ALA A 577 37.40 -0.54 22.52
C ALA A 577 35.87 -0.67 22.60
N PHE A 578 35.16 0.34 22.10
CA PHE A 578 33.71 0.31 22.01
C PHE A 578 33.19 1.19 20.88
N ILE A 579 32.00 0.87 20.41
CA ILE A 579 31.24 1.72 19.49
C ILE A 579 30.15 2.49 20.23
N SER A 580 29.78 3.66 19.69
CA SER A 580 28.74 4.50 20.27
C SER A 580 27.75 5.02 19.24
N GLY A 581 26.48 5.10 19.63
CA GLY A 581 25.42 5.61 18.76
C GLY A 581 24.06 5.57 19.45
N THR A 582 23.04 6.06 18.78
CA THR A 582 21.67 6.15 19.32
C THR A 582 21.11 4.78 19.74
N SER A 583 21.29 3.74 18.92
CA SER A 583 20.82 2.39 19.22
C SER A 583 21.77 1.63 20.17
N PRO A 584 23.10 1.56 19.89
CA PRO A 584 24.01 0.77 20.70
C PRO A 584 24.42 1.46 22.02
N LYS A 585 24.11 2.75 22.22
CA LYS A 585 24.63 3.53 23.36
C LYS A 585 26.16 3.44 23.46
N VAL A 586 26.68 2.77 24.46
CA VAL A 586 28.09 2.39 24.63
C VAL A 586 28.18 0.88 24.55
N LEU A 587 28.63 0.33 23.42
CA LEU A 587 28.68 -1.10 23.19
C LEU A 587 30.12 -1.60 23.07
N PRO A 588 30.57 -2.48 23.98
CA PRO A 588 31.94 -3.02 23.97
C PRO A 588 32.25 -3.76 22.66
N ILE A 589 33.47 -3.60 22.15
CA ILE A 589 34.04 -4.41 21.07
C ILE A 589 34.85 -5.54 21.71
N ALA A 590 34.47 -6.79 21.45
CA ALA A 590 35.24 -7.95 21.87
C ALA A 590 36.45 -8.20 20.97
N SER A 591 36.26 -7.98 19.65
CA SER A 591 37.35 -8.12 18.67
C SER A 591 37.22 -7.16 17.48
N LEU A 592 38.37 -6.71 16.98
CA LEU A 592 38.51 -5.95 15.74
C LEU A 592 39.49 -6.73 14.83
N GLY A 593 38.94 -7.51 13.91
CA GLY A 593 39.70 -8.52 13.18
C GLY A 593 40.32 -9.53 14.13
N ASP A 594 41.65 -9.69 14.08
CA ASP A 594 42.42 -10.62 14.94
C ASP A 594 42.75 -10.01 16.32
N VAL A 595 42.49 -8.73 16.57
CA VAL A 595 42.78 -8.07 17.86
C VAL A 595 41.60 -8.23 18.82
N THR A 596 41.88 -8.70 20.04
CA THR A 596 40.89 -8.86 21.11
C THR A 596 41.07 -7.78 22.18
N TYR A 597 39.97 -7.32 22.76
CA TYR A 597 39.94 -6.27 23.77
C TYR A 597 39.34 -6.75 25.09
N ASP A 598 39.76 -6.09 26.19
CA ASP A 598 39.15 -6.33 27.50
C ASP A 598 37.77 -5.67 27.58
N VAL A 599 36.72 -6.46 27.38
CA VAL A 599 35.34 -5.98 27.53
C VAL A 599 34.95 -5.62 28.96
N ASN A 600 35.75 -6.03 29.97
CA ASN A 600 35.57 -5.74 31.38
C ASN A 600 36.48 -4.62 31.88
N ASP A 601 37.14 -3.87 30.99
CA ASP A 601 37.94 -2.71 31.35
C ASP A 601 37.19 -1.80 32.34
N PRO A 602 37.83 -1.40 33.45
CA PRO A 602 37.16 -0.64 34.53
C PRO A 602 36.62 0.71 34.07
N LEU A 603 37.28 1.39 33.13
CA LEU A 603 36.79 2.67 32.59
C LEU A 603 35.58 2.42 31.67
N LEU A 604 35.66 1.40 30.80
CA LEU A 604 34.57 1.05 29.90
C LEU A 604 33.28 0.76 30.67
N ARG A 605 33.34 -0.10 31.69
CA ARG A 605 32.16 -0.47 32.49
C ARG A 605 31.58 0.73 33.23
N ARG A 606 32.42 1.55 33.86
CA ARG A 606 31.96 2.80 34.51
C ARG A 606 31.37 3.79 33.52
N LEU A 607 31.90 3.86 32.29
CA LEU A 607 31.39 4.73 31.27
C LEU A 607 29.99 4.30 30.81
N MET A 608 29.75 3.00 30.69
CA MET A 608 28.40 2.46 30.39
C MET A 608 27.40 2.90 31.46
N ASP A 609 27.75 2.74 32.74
CA ASP A 609 26.91 3.16 33.88
C ASP A 609 26.64 4.68 33.87
N TRP A 610 27.67 5.50 33.70
CA TRP A 610 27.54 6.96 33.66
C TRP A 610 26.71 7.45 32.50
N TYR A 611 26.83 6.80 31.34
CA TYR A 611 26.02 7.14 30.17
C TYR A 611 24.55 6.77 30.40
N ASP A 612 24.29 5.61 31.00
CA ASP A 612 22.92 5.18 31.32
C ASP A 612 22.28 6.08 32.41
N GLU A 613 23.04 6.52 33.39
CA GLU A 613 22.57 7.52 34.38
C GLU A 613 22.19 8.86 33.71
N ALA A 614 23.03 9.37 32.81
CA ALA A 614 22.75 10.59 32.05
C ALA A 614 21.54 10.43 31.13
N PHE A 615 21.37 9.24 30.52
CA PHE A 615 20.27 8.90 29.66
C PHE A 615 18.92 8.86 30.40
N VAL A 616 18.87 8.25 31.61
CA VAL A 616 17.65 8.17 32.44
C VAL A 616 17.29 9.53 33.05
N SER A 617 18.27 10.39 33.35
CA SER A 617 18.01 11.72 33.95
C SER A 617 17.24 12.66 33.03
N GLN A 618 17.31 12.47 31.72
CA GLN A 618 16.56 13.24 30.72
C GLN A 618 15.11 12.75 30.55
N ALA A 619 14.82 11.51 30.93
CA ALA A 619 13.45 10.95 30.85
C ALA A 619 12.56 11.46 32.01
N LYS A 620 13.13 12.05 33.05
CA LYS A 620 12.42 12.69 34.16
C LYS A 620 12.12 14.16 33.86
#